data_6c957828676c5bcf2dd1817e3a333a01
#
_entry.id   6c957828676c5bcf2dd1817e3a333a01
#
_cell.length_a   1.000
_cell.length_b   1.000
_cell.length_c   1.000
_cell.angle_alpha   90.00
_cell.angle_beta   90.00
_cell.angle_gamma   90.00
#
_symmetry.space_group_name_H-M   'P 1'
#
loop_
_entity.id
_entity.type
_entity.pdbx_description
1 polymer ?
#
loop_
_entity_poly.entity_id
_entity_poly.type
_entity_poly.pdbx_seq_one_letter_code
_entity_poly.pdbx_strand_id
1 'polypeptide(L)'
;FDILGILIERAAGMPFADFLRTRIFEPLRMRDTAFFVPKDKRSRLAIGSNNPAREVPTRTPSVIHAAGGLYSTVDDYLQFARMLLGRGQLEKTRIISHRSLDYMTSNYLTPEQRQQSFFGIKKFWHGEGFGLGVAVKDDLAVNSPVMGVGSPGTFGWPGVSGVWWAVDPREDMIQIFMVQGGDNEAPRRAFQERAYQAIAD
;
A
#
# COMPACT_ATOMS: atom_id res chain seq x y z
N PHE A 1 -13.77 -2.40 2.30
CA PHE A 1 -13.06 -1.24 2.87
C PHE A 1 -13.92 0.02 2.95
N ASP A 2 -14.83 0.28 2.01
CA ASP A 2 -15.68 1.49 2.06
C ASP A 2 -16.53 1.58 3.33
N ILE A 3 -17.08 0.45 3.80
CA ILE A 3 -17.79 0.39 5.09
C ILE A 3 -16.87 0.76 6.27
N LEU A 4 -15.59 0.34 6.23
CA LEU A 4 -14.61 0.73 7.25
C LEU A 4 -14.35 2.24 7.24
N GLY A 5 -14.30 2.87 6.06
CA GLY A 5 -14.22 4.32 5.94
C GLY A 5 -15.38 5.03 6.64
N ILE A 6 -16.60 4.58 6.42
CA ILE A 6 -17.82 5.11 7.09
C ILE A 6 -17.75 4.91 8.62
N LEU A 7 -17.27 3.74 9.07
CA LEU A 7 -17.11 3.48 10.51
C LEU A 7 -16.09 4.42 11.15
N ILE A 8 -14.97 4.69 10.44
CA ILE A 8 -13.95 5.64 10.90
C ILE A 8 -14.53 7.04 11.00
N GLU A 9 -15.30 7.51 10.01
CA GLU A 9 -15.97 8.82 10.05
C GLU A 9 -16.87 8.96 11.27
N ARG A 10 -17.70 7.96 11.51
CA ARG A 10 -18.62 7.94 12.66
C ARG A 10 -17.88 7.90 14.01
N ALA A 11 -16.85 7.08 14.12
CA ALA A 11 -16.07 6.95 15.35
C ALA A 11 -15.23 8.20 15.64
N ALA A 12 -14.70 8.83 14.58
CA ALA A 12 -13.85 10.02 14.69
C ALA A 12 -14.65 11.34 14.77
N GLY A 13 -15.91 11.34 14.37
CA GLY A 13 -16.74 12.55 14.29
C GLY A 13 -16.27 13.54 13.22
N MET A 14 -15.56 13.06 12.20
CA MET A 14 -15.04 13.91 11.12
C MET A 14 -15.00 13.15 9.78
N PRO A 15 -14.97 13.84 8.61
CA PRO A 15 -14.86 13.21 7.30
C PRO A 15 -13.61 12.34 7.19
N PHE A 16 -13.70 11.22 6.47
CA PHE A 16 -12.61 10.26 6.32
C PHE A 16 -11.33 10.87 5.72
N ALA A 17 -11.49 11.75 4.71
CA ALA A 17 -10.34 12.47 4.14
C ALA A 17 -9.63 13.35 5.17
N ASP A 18 -10.38 14.05 6.03
CA ASP A 18 -9.82 14.87 7.11
C ASP A 18 -9.17 14.03 8.20
N PHE A 19 -9.77 12.88 8.52
CA PHE A 19 -9.16 11.92 9.44
C PHE A 19 -7.78 11.45 8.94
N LEU A 20 -7.69 11.00 7.69
CA LEU A 20 -6.41 10.57 7.10
C LEU A 20 -5.41 11.72 7.05
N ARG A 21 -5.85 12.91 6.60
CA ARG A 21 -5.00 14.09 6.52
C ARG A 21 -4.40 14.46 7.89
N THR A 22 -5.24 14.57 8.93
CA THR A 22 -4.80 15.06 10.24
C THR A 22 -4.09 14.00 11.07
N ARG A 23 -4.43 12.70 10.89
CA ARG A 23 -3.89 11.61 11.71
C ARG A 23 -2.71 10.88 11.08
N ILE A 24 -2.55 10.98 9.76
CA ILE A 24 -1.51 10.24 9.03
C ILE A 24 -0.68 11.20 8.17
N PHE A 25 -1.30 11.92 7.23
CA PHE A 25 -0.54 12.62 6.19
C PHE A 25 0.24 13.82 6.74
N GLU A 26 -0.40 14.69 7.50
CA GLU A 26 0.27 15.86 8.12
C GLU A 26 1.37 15.43 9.11
N PRO A 27 1.11 14.52 10.08
CA PRO A 27 2.16 14.06 11.00
C PRO A 27 3.36 13.42 10.30
N LEU A 28 3.16 12.72 9.17
CA LEU A 28 4.20 12.11 8.37
C LEU A 28 4.77 13.04 7.28
N ARG A 29 4.28 14.29 7.19
CA ARG A 29 4.69 15.30 6.19
C ARG A 29 4.41 14.86 4.73
N MET A 30 3.38 14.06 4.51
CA MET A 30 2.93 13.59 3.19
C MET A 30 2.11 14.68 2.49
N ARG A 31 2.76 15.67 1.89
CA ARG A 31 2.15 16.92 1.40
C ARG A 31 1.46 16.79 0.05
N ASP A 32 1.76 15.73 -0.67
CA ASP A 32 1.24 15.43 -2.01
C ASP A 32 0.31 14.20 -2.01
N THR A 33 -0.19 13.80 -0.82
CA THR A 33 -1.09 12.67 -0.66
C THR A 33 -2.51 13.14 -0.31
N ALA A 34 -3.47 12.86 -1.21
CA ALA A 34 -4.87 13.24 -1.04
C ALA A 34 -5.78 12.45 -1.99
N PHE A 35 -7.10 12.59 -1.83
CA PHE A 35 -8.11 12.06 -2.77
C PHE A 35 -8.32 12.96 -4.01
N PHE A 36 -7.46 13.92 -4.22
CA PHE A 36 -7.50 14.82 -5.36
C PHE A 36 -6.10 15.35 -5.69
N VAL A 37 -5.94 15.92 -6.88
CA VAL A 37 -4.70 16.60 -7.27
C VAL A 37 -5.03 18.09 -7.52
N PRO A 38 -4.48 19.01 -6.71
CA PRO A 38 -4.66 20.45 -6.89
C PRO A 38 -4.26 20.90 -8.30
N LYS A 39 -4.91 21.96 -8.80
CA LYS A 39 -4.70 22.43 -10.19
C LYS A 39 -3.24 22.78 -10.48
N ASP A 40 -2.57 23.40 -9.55
CA ASP A 40 -1.15 23.81 -9.62
C ASP A 40 -0.17 22.62 -9.63
N LYS A 41 -0.60 21.44 -9.18
CA LYS A 41 0.21 20.21 -9.15
C LYS A 41 -0.07 19.25 -10.31
N ARG A 42 -1.02 19.57 -11.18
CA ARG A 42 -1.45 18.66 -12.27
C ARG A 42 -0.37 18.36 -13.30
N SER A 43 0.58 19.27 -13.51
CA SER A 43 1.72 19.03 -14.40
C SER A 43 2.62 17.86 -13.96
N ARG A 44 2.53 17.47 -12.68
CA ARG A 44 3.28 16.34 -12.11
C ARG A 44 2.49 15.03 -12.12
N LEU A 45 1.22 15.06 -12.54
CA LEU A 45 0.36 13.88 -12.52
C LEU A 45 0.79 12.90 -13.61
N ALA A 46 1.09 11.67 -13.21
CA ALA A 46 1.28 10.57 -14.15
C ALA A 46 -0.06 10.15 -14.76
N ILE A 47 -0.13 10.12 -16.08
CA ILE A 47 -1.35 9.75 -16.83
C ILE A 47 -1.20 8.32 -17.33
N GLY A 48 -2.18 7.48 -16.99
CA GLY A 48 -2.19 6.09 -17.44
C GLY A 48 -2.44 5.95 -18.94
N SER A 49 -1.64 5.14 -19.61
CA SER A 49 -1.77 4.85 -21.04
C SER A 49 -3.11 4.17 -21.39
N ASN A 50 -3.66 3.39 -20.47
CA ASN A 50 -4.90 2.64 -20.63
C ASN A 50 -6.18 3.45 -20.31
N ASN A 51 -6.06 4.62 -19.69
CA ASN A 51 -7.17 5.52 -19.44
C ASN A 51 -6.71 7.00 -19.40
N PRO A 52 -6.27 7.57 -20.53
CA PRO A 52 -5.78 8.94 -20.57
C PRO A 52 -6.89 9.99 -20.31
N ALA A 53 -8.14 9.61 -20.49
CA ALA A 53 -9.31 10.49 -20.28
C ALA A 53 -9.85 10.45 -18.84
N ARG A 54 -9.23 9.71 -17.92
CA ARG A 54 -9.69 9.64 -16.53
C ARG A 54 -9.72 11.03 -15.91
N GLU A 55 -10.89 11.44 -15.49
CA GLU A 55 -11.05 12.67 -14.74
C GLU A 55 -10.42 12.54 -13.36
N VAL A 56 -9.51 13.47 -13.05
CA VAL A 56 -8.83 13.53 -11.76
C VAL A 56 -9.43 14.69 -10.97
N PRO A 57 -10.02 14.44 -9.79
CA PRO A 57 -10.58 15.49 -8.97
C PRO A 57 -9.54 16.57 -8.63
N THR A 58 -9.95 17.83 -8.61
CA THR A 58 -9.12 19.00 -8.23
C THR A 58 -9.39 19.47 -6.81
N ARG A 59 -10.35 18.87 -6.14
CA ARG A 59 -10.75 19.07 -4.74
C ARG A 59 -11.27 17.76 -4.19
N THR A 60 -11.41 17.66 -2.89
CA THR A 60 -11.95 16.47 -2.22
C THR A 60 -13.29 16.09 -2.83
N PRO A 61 -13.46 14.86 -3.35
CA PRO A 61 -14.73 14.36 -3.85
C PRO A 61 -15.79 14.33 -2.75
N SER A 62 -17.06 14.47 -3.14
CA SER A 62 -18.18 14.33 -2.19
C SER A 62 -18.37 12.90 -1.69
N VAL A 63 -17.93 11.92 -2.48
CA VAL A 63 -17.91 10.50 -2.10
C VAL A 63 -16.47 10.01 -2.11
N ILE A 64 -16.01 9.50 -0.97
CA ILE A 64 -14.68 8.93 -0.79
C ILE A 64 -14.78 7.41 -0.78
N HIS A 65 -13.99 6.76 -1.60
CA HIS A 65 -13.83 5.31 -1.57
C HIS A 65 -12.62 4.95 -0.69
N ALA A 66 -12.88 4.38 0.48
CA ALA A 66 -11.80 3.98 1.40
C ALA A 66 -10.99 2.77 0.89
N ALA A 67 -11.51 2.05 -0.11
CA ALA A 67 -10.78 0.98 -0.80
C ALA A 67 -9.72 1.49 -1.77
N GLY A 68 -9.71 2.80 -2.10
CA GLY A 68 -8.77 3.38 -3.06
C GLY A 68 -9.01 4.88 -3.30
N GLY A 69 -8.45 5.42 -4.40
CA GLY A 69 -8.69 6.81 -4.81
C GLY A 69 -7.67 7.82 -4.30
N LEU A 70 -6.69 7.40 -3.50
CA LEU A 70 -5.58 8.27 -3.12
C LEU A 70 -4.62 8.51 -4.30
N TYR A 71 -4.16 9.74 -4.42
CA TYR A 71 -3.01 10.14 -5.20
C TYR A 71 -1.86 10.41 -4.26
N SER A 72 -0.65 10.05 -4.66
CA SER A 72 0.54 10.23 -3.84
C SER A 72 1.79 10.36 -4.72
N THR A 73 2.93 10.59 -4.09
CA THR A 73 4.26 10.51 -4.69
C THR A 73 5.07 9.41 -4.02
N VAL A 74 6.17 8.99 -4.66
CA VAL A 74 7.12 8.04 -4.04
C VAL A 74 7.65 8.59 -2.72
N ASP A 75 8.01 9.89 -2.66
CA ASP A 75 8.56 10.53 -1.47
C ASP A 75 7.58 10.52 -0.30
N ASP A 76 6.31 10.87 -0.55
CA ASP A 76 5.27 10.82 0.48
C ASP A 76 5.00 9.39 0.95
N TYR A 77 4.85 8.45 0.00
CA TYR A 77 4.57 7.07 0.35
C TYR A 77 5.75 6.42 1.08
N LEU A 78 6.98 6.85 0.79
CA LEU A 78 8.18 6.45 1.52
C LEU A 78 8.10 6.85 3.01
N GLN A 79 7.56 8.02 3.34
CA GLN A 79 7.38 8.41 4.76
C GLN A 79 6.43 7.45 5.47
N PHE A 80 5.33 7.06 4.81
CA PHE A 80 4.40 6.08 5.35
C PHE A 80 5.07 4.70 5.51
N ALA A 81 5.78 4.23 4.50
CA ALA A 81 6.49 2.95 4.55
C ALA A 81 7.61 2.94 5.63
N ARG A 82 8.35 4.05 5.79
CA ARG A 82 9.34 4.21 6.87
C ARG A 82 8.68 4.18 8.25
N MET A 83 7.51 4.78 8.42
CA MET A 83 6.75 4.68 9.67
C MET A 83 6.39 3.23 9.98
N LEU A 84 5.98 2.45 8.97
CA LEU A 84 5.68 1.02 9.14
C LEU A 84 6.95 0.21 9.47
N LEU A 85 8.04 0.42 8.74
CA LEU A 85 9.35 -0.21 9.02
C LEU A 85 9.85 0.15 10.42
N GLY A 86 9.66 1.41 10.85
CA GLY A 86 9.96 1.91 12.20
C GLY A 86 8.95 1.47 13.27
N ARG A 87 8.21 0.37 13.01
CA ARG A 87 7.26 -0.24 13.96
C ARG A 87 6.18 0.72 14.45
N GLY A 88 5.61 1.47 13.53
CA GLY A 88 4.50 2.42 13.77
C GLY A 88 4.97 3.83 14.15
N GLN A 89 6.26 4.12 13.99
CA GLN A 89 6.86 5.40 14.32
C GLN A 89 7.83 5.87 13.24
N LEU A 90 7.80 7.16 12.93
CA LEU A 90 8.79 7.83 12.09
C LEU A 90 9.43 8.95 12.92
N GLU A 91 10.75 8.89 13.17
CA GLU A 91 11.46 9.82 14.05
C GLU A 91 10.76 9.90 15.43
N LYS A 92 10.27 11.08 15.82
CA LYS A 92 9.54 11.31 17.08
C LYS A 92 8.00 11.15 16.94
N THR A 93 7.51 10.92 15.72
CA THR A 93 6.06 10.87 15.43
C THR A 93 5.59 9.41 15.44
N ARG A 94 4.75 9.07 16.41
CA ARG A 94 4.09 7.76 16.48
C ARG A 94 2.69 7.85 15.91
N ILE A 95 2.39 6.99 14.92
CA ILE A 95 1.06 6.86 14.30
C ILE A 95 0.27 5.71 14.92
N ILE A 96 0.91 4.54 15.08
CA ILE A 96 0.30 3.36 15.70
C ILE A 96 1.29 2.71 16.68
N SER A 97 0.80 1.87 17.57
CA SER A 97 1.66 1.09 18.45
C SER A 97 2.35 -0.04 17.67
N HIS A 98 3.49 -0.50 18.15
CA HIS A 98 4.15 -1.68 17.56
C HIS A 98 3.23 -2.92 17.60
N ARG A 99 2.44 -3.08 18.67
CA ARG A 99 1.46 -4.16 18.80
C ARG A 99 0.37 -4.08 17.73
N SER A 100 -0.15 -2.87 17.44
CA SER A 100 -1.13 -2.67 16.36
C SER A 100 -0.54 -3.04 15.00
N LEU A 101 0.75 -2.72 14.77
CA LEU A 101 1.44 -3.14 13.55
C LEU A 101 1.61 -4.66 13.51
N ASP A 102 2.01 -5.30 14.60
CA ASP A 102 2.13 -6.77 14.68
C ASP A 102 0.78 -7.44 14.32
N TYR A 103 -0.35 -6.91 14.83
CA TYR A 103 -1.70 -7.36 14.42
C TYR A 103 -1.95 -7.11 12.93
N MET A 104 -1.63 -5.92 12.44
CA MET A 104 -1.88 -5.54 11.05
C MET A 104 -1.12 -6.44 10.06
N THR A 105 0.08 -6.89 10.43
CA THR A 105 0.97 -7.69 9.59
C THR A 105 0.97 -9.18 9.93
N SER A 106 -0.02 -9.66 10.69
CA SER A 106 -0.23 -11.08 10.94
C SER A 106 -1.21 -11.67 9.91
N ASN A 107 -1.00 -12.94 9.54
CA ASN A 107 -1.93 -13.63 8.65
C ASN A 107 -3.20 -14.06 9.41
N TYR A 108 -4.37 -13.72 8.87
CA TYR A 108 -5.69 -14.11 9.40
C TYR A 108 -6.45 -15.09 8.50
N LEU A 109 -5.90 -15.43 7.33
CA LEU A 109 -6.53 -16.41 6.46
C LEU A 109 -6.32 -17.82 7.01
N THR A 110 -7.42 -18.60 7.07
CA THR A 110 -7.32 -20.04 7.35
C THR A 110 -6.70 -20.78 6.16
N PRO A 111 -6.20 -22.03 6.35
CA PRO A 111 -5.72 -22.85 5.25
C PRO A 111 -6.76 -23.02 4.12
N GLU A 112 -8.04 -23.16 4.47
CA GLU A 112 -9.15 -23.33 3.52
C GLU A 112 -9.40 -22.02 2.74
N GLN A 113 -9.37 -20.87 3.38
CA GLN A 113 -9.52 -19.55 2.72
C GLN A 113 -8.37 -19.32 1.73
N ARG A 114 -7.16 -19.74 2.05
CA ARG A 114 -6.00 -19.61 1.16
C ARG A 114 -6.08 -20.46 -0.11
N GLN A 115 -6.92 -21.49 -0.11
CA GLN A 115 -7.19 -22.31 -1.31
C GLN A 115 -8.20 -21.65 -2.27
N GLN A 116 -8.94 -20.65 -1.81
CA GLN A 116 -9.93 -19.98 -2.64
C GLN A 116 -9.24 -19.08 -3.68
N SER A 117 -9.88 -18.95 -4.84
CA SER A 117 -9.46 -17.95 -5.83
C SER A 117 -9.82 -16.55 -5.34
N PHE A 118 -8.96 -15.58 -5.65
CA PHE A 118 -9.20 -14.17 -5.37
C PHE A 118 -9.11 -13.39 -6.69
N PHE A 119 -10.14 -12.61 -7.03
CA PHE A 119 -10.29 -11.96 -8.34
C PHE A 119 -10.12 -12.94 -9.53
N GLY A 120 -10.56 -14.19 -9.39
CA GLY A 120 -10.41 -15.21 -10.42
C GLY A 120 -9.00 -15.82 -10.53
N ILE A 121 -8.04 -15.35 -9.78
CA ILE A 121 -6.67 -15.87 -9.75
C ILE A 121 -6.62 -17.08 -8.81
N LYS A 122 -6.39 -18.27 -9.38
CA LYS A 122 -6.16 -19.48 -8.59
C LYS A 122 -4.83 -19.38 -7.83
N LYS A 123 -4.79 -19.92 -6.60
CA LYS A 123 -3.60 -19.90 -5.75
C LYS A 123 -3.07 -18.47 -5.46
N PHE A 124 -3.96 -17.47 -5.45
CA PHE A 124 -3.59 -16.08 -5.18
C PHE A 124 -2.82 -15.95 -3.84
N TRP A 125 -3.16 -16.73 -2.83
CA TRP A 125 -2.55 -16.72 -1.50
C TRP A 125 -1.41 -17.74 -1.34
N HIS A 126 -0.83 -18.23 -2.44
CA HIS A 126 0.27 -19.20 -2.36
C HIS A 126 1.55 -18.56 -1.85
N GLY A 127 2.05 -19.02 -0.70
CA GLY A 127 3.24 -18.49 -0.02
C GLY A 127 3.02 -17.16 0.71
N GLU A 128 1.76 -16.74 0.85
CA GLU A 128 1.39 -15.50 1.52
C GLU A 128 0.02 -15.61 2.19
N GLY A 129 -0.24 -14.73 3.13
CA GLY A 129 -1.52 -14.55 3.80
C GLY A 129 -2.03 -13.13 3.70
N PHE A 130 -3.05 -12.79 4.48
CA PHE A 130 -3.63 -11.44 4.51
C PHE A 130 -3.81 -10.99 5.96
N GLY A 131 -3.28 -9.81 6.25
CA GLY A 131 -3.40 -9.12 7.51
C GLY A 131 -4.58 -8.13 7.52
N LEU A 132 -4.42 -7.02 8.24
CA LEU A 132 -5.44 -5.97 8.26
C LEU A 132 -5.14 -4.94 7.15
N GLY A 133 -5.45 -5.33 5.90
CA GLY A 133 -5.30 -4.47 4.72
C GLY A 133 -3.99 -4.64 3.93
N VAL A 134 -3.17 -5.62 4.28
CA VAL A 134 -1.92 -5.94 3.58
C VAL A 134 -1.78 -7.44 3.35
N ALA A 135 -1.16 -7.86 2.25
CA ALA A 135 -0.65 -9.21 2.12
C ALA A 135 0.60 -9.37 2.98
N VAL A 136 0.83 -10.56 3.49
CA VAL A 136 1.98 -10.89 4.34
C VAL A 136 2.62 -12.17 3.79
N LYS A 137 3.89 -12.10 3.45
CA LYS A 137 4.67 -13.25 2.98
C LYS A 137 4.97 -14.19 4.13
N ASP A 138 4.76 -15.48 3.94
CA ASP A 138 5.01 -16.49 4.96
C ASP A 138 5.97 -17.62 4.52
N ASP A 139 6.23 -17.74 3.22
CA ASP A 139 7.12 -18.77 2.67
C ASP A 139 8.23 -18.15 1.81
N LEU A 140 9.48 -18.29 2.23
CA LEU A 140 10.65 -17.80 1.52
C LEU A 140 10.83 -18.49 0.16
N ALA A 141 10.54 -19.78 0.07
CA ALA A 141 10.77 -20.60 -1.13
C ALA A 141 9.78 -20.31 -2.26
N VAL A 142 8.71 -19.58 -1.97
CA VAL A 142 7.65 -19.30 -2.94
C VAL A 142 7.76 -17.88 -3.48
N ASN A 143 7.85 -17.74 -4.81
CA ASN A 143 7.61 -16.46 -5.48
C ASN A 143 6.10 -16.21 -5.52
N SER A 144 5.58 -15.51 -4.52
CA SER A 144 4.15 -15.38 -4.29
C SER A 144 3.49 -14.36 -5.25
N PRO A 145 2.18 -14.47 -5.50
CA PRO A 145 1.50 -13.62 -6.49
C PRO A 145 1.54 -12.13 -6.19
N VAL A 146 1.38 -11.75 -4.92
CA VAL A 146 1.34 -10.34 -4.50
C VAL A 146 2.72 -9.86 -4.05
N MET A 147 3.33 -10.58 -3.11
CA MET A 147 4.59 -10.15 -2.49
C MET A 147 5.83 -10.52 -3.31
N GLY A 148 5.70 -11.48 -4.25
CA GLY A 148 6.83 -11.91 -5.07
C GLY A 148 7.94 -12.56 -4.24
N VAL A 149 9.19 -12.21 -4.52
CA VAL A 149 10.35 -12.54 -3.68
C VAL A 149 10.32 -11.68 -2.40
N GLY A 150 10.93 -12.16 -1.33
CA GLY A 150 10.98 -11.44 -0.04
C GLY A 150 11.11 -12.38 1.13
N SER A 151 11.52 -11.84 2.27
CA SER A 151 11.65 -12.60 3.52
C SER A 151 10.27 -12.91 4.13
N PRO A 152 10.11 -14.00 4.89
CA PRO A 152 8.92 -14.18 5.71
C PRO A 152 8.70 -12.97 6.63
N GLY A 153 7.47 -12.44 6.63
CA GLY A 153 7.12 -11.21 7.33
C GLY A 153 7.15 -9.96 6.46
N THR A 154 7.63 -10.03 5.21
CA THR A 154 7.44 -8.95 4.23
C THR A 154 5.95 -8.71 4.02
N PHE A 155 5.52 -7.45 4.04
CA PHE A 155 4.13 -7.07 3.86
C PHE A 155 3.96 -5.87 2.93
N GLY A 156 2.80 -5.78 2.27
CA GLY A 156 2.49 -4.72 1.33
C GLY A 156 1.20 -4.99 0.55
N TRP A 157 0.94 -4.21 -0.50
CA TRP A 157 -0.23 -4.41 -1.35
C TRP A 157 -0.05 -3.75 -2.73
N PRO A 158 -0.61 -4.34 -3.81
CA PRO A 158 -0.65 -3.70 -5.12
C PRO A 158 -1.83 -2.74 -5.24
N GLY A 159 -1.71 -1.76 -6.10
CA GLY A 159 -2.81 -0.92 -6.54
C GLY A 159 -3.25 -1.25 -7.97
N VAL A 160 -4.53 -1.01 -8.27
CA VAL A 160 -5.14 -1.33 -9.58
C VAL A 160 -4.50 -0.57 -10.76
N SER A 161 -3.80 0.52 -10.50
CA SER A 161 -3.06 1.27 -11.53
C SER A 161 -1.68 0.68 -11.87
N GLY A 162 -1.32 -0.46 -11.27
CA GLY A 162 -0.02 -1.10 -11.44
C GLY A 162 1.03 -0.69 -10.41
N VAL A 163 0.69 0.19 -9.48
CA VAL A 163 1.57 0.53 -8.35
C VAL A 163 1.70 -0.65 -7.39
N TRP A 164 2.84 -0.74 -6.73
CA TRP A 164 3.07 -1.75 -5.72
C TRP A 164 4.07 -1.23 -4.67
N TRP A 165 3.95 -1.71 -3.46
CA TRP A 165 4.89 -1.42 -2.39
C TRP A 165 5.03 -2.60 -1.45
N ALA A 166 6.18 -2.70 -0.79
CA ALA A 166 6.43 -3.64 0.29
C ALA A 166 7.40 -3.06 1.32
N VAL A 167 7.26 -3.55 2.53
CA VAL A 167 8.21 -3.39 3.63
C VAL A 167 8.69 -4.78 4.01
N ASP A 168 10.00 -4.97 4.00
CA ASP A 168 10.68 -6.16 4.51
C ASP A 168 11.44 -5.81 5.80
N PRO A 169 10.86 -6.11 6.98
CA PRO A 169 11.49 -5.77 8.24
C PRO A 169 12.76 -6.59 8.53
N ARG A 170 12.95 -7.73 7.87
CA ARG A 170 14.10 -8.59 8.09
C ARG A 170 15.33 -8.05 7.37
N GLU A 171 15.13 -7.49 6.18
CA GLU A 171 16.20 -6.91 5.35
C GLU A 171 16.32 -5.39 5.55
N ASP A 172 15.57 -4.82 6.50
CA ASP A 172 15.46 -3.35 6.72
C ASP A 172 15.19 -2.59 5.42
N MET A 173 14.32 -3.14 4.55
CA MET A 173 14.13 -2.70 3.17
C MET A 173 12.71 -2.24 2.90
N ILE A 174 12.61 -1.17 2.12
CA ILE A 174 11.36 -0.66 1.54
C ILE A 174 11.47 -0.73 0.02
N GLN A 175 10.45 -1.25 -0.62
CA GLN A 175 10.30 -1.24 -2.06
C GLN A 175 9.04 -0.48 -2.45
N ILE A 176 9.16 0.46 -3.39
CA ILE A 176 8.04 1.23 -3.92
C ILE A 176 8.15 1.26 -5.43
N PHE A 177 7.15 0.73 -6.12
CA PHE A 177 7.05 0.70 -7.58
C PHE A 177 5.81 1.47 -8.01
N MET A 178 6.00 2.64 -8.60
CA MET A 178 4.91 3.52 -9.03
C MET A 178 4.90 3.67 -10.54
N VAL A 179 3.85 3.15 -11.17
CA VAL A 179 3.56 3.25 -12.59
C VAL A 179 2.08 3.58 -12.78
N GLN A 180 1.71 4.00 -13.98
CA GLN A 180 0.32 4.27 -14.32
C GLN A 180 -0.12 3.45 -15.52
N GLY A 181 -0.95 2.42 -15.25
CA GLY A 181 -1.61 1.60 -16.25
C GLY A 181 -0.76 0.49 -16.86
N GLY A 182 -1.40 -0.34 -17.68
CA GLY A 182 -0.78 -1.43 -18.40
C GLY A 182 -0.59 -2.72 -17.60
N ASP A 183 -0.03 -3.73 -18.28
CA ASP A 183 0.45 -4.95 -17.64
C ASP A 183 1.85 -4.67 -17.06
N ASN A 184 1.90 -4.57 -15.74
CA ASN A 184 3.12 -4.21 -15.02
C ASN A 184 3.68 -5.37 -14.21
N GLU A 185 3.19 -6.59 -14.40
CA GLU A 185 3.63 -7.73 -13.61
C GLU A 185 5.12 -8.05 -13.86
N ALA A 186 5.52 -8.19 -15.12
CA ALA A 186 6.90 -8.53 -15.47
C ALA A 186 7.92 -7.45 -15.02
N PRO A 187 7.73 -6.15 -15.30
CA PRO A 187 8.65 -5.13 -14.81
C PRO A 187 8.65 -4.99 -13.29
N ARG A 188 7.49 -5.18 -12.62
CA ARG A 188 7.43 -5.20 -11.16
C ARG A 188 8.23 -6.35 -10.58
N ARG A 189 8.08 -7.57 -11.11
CA ARG A 189 8.86 -8.73 -10.66
C ARG A 189 10.36 -8.54 -10.87
N ALA A 190 10.76 -8.05 -12.02
CA ALA A 190 12.17 -7.74 -12.29
C ALA A 190 12.73 -6.69 -11.32
N PHE A 191 11.94 -5.67 -10.97
CA PHE A 191 12.31 -4.69 -9.95
C PHE A 191 12.51 -5.34 -8.58
N GLN A 192 11.57 -6.18 -8.12
CA GLN A 192 11.64 -6.90 -6.86
C GLN A 192 12.90 -7.79 -6.78
N GLU A 193 13.12 -8.62 -7.80
CA GLU A 193 14.25 -9.54 -7.85
C GLU A 193 15.59 -8.80 -7.81
N ARG A 194 15.73 -7.72 -8.60
CA ARG A 194 16.96 -6.93 -8.62
C ARG A 194 17.21 -6.18 -7.30
N ALA A 195 16.16 -5.74 -6.61
CA ALA A 195 16.31 -5.13 -5.31
C ALA A 195 16.90 -6.10 -4.28
N TYR A 196 16.43 -7.37 -4.26
CA TYR A 196 17.01 -8.38 -3.37
C TYR A 196 18.41 -8.83 -3.81
N GLN A 197 18.70 -8.89 -5.11
CA GLN A 197 20.04 -9.19 -5.62
C GLN A 197 21.07 -8.10 -5.27
N ALA A 198 20.63 -6.88 -4.99
CA ALA A 198 21.50 -5.78 -4.61
C ALA A 198 21.85 -5.76 -3.11
N ILE A 199 21.23 -6.63 -2.29
CA ILE A 199 21.61 -6.77 -0.88
C ILE A 199 22.97 -7.48 -0.85
N ALA A 200 23.96 -6.77 -0.31
CA ALA A 200 25.29 -7.31 -0.08
C ALA A 200 25.37 -7.86 1.36
N ASP A 201 25.95 -9.04 1.51
CA ASP A 201 26.26 -9.66 2.82
C ASP A 201 27.40 -8.92 3.53
#